data_4feb4a2e904c3a4aac69ea86f4703329
#
_entry.id   4feb4a2e904c3a4aac69ea86f4703329
#
_cell.length_a   1.000
_cell.length_b   1.000
_cell.length_c   1.000
_cell.angle_alpha   90.00
_cell.angle_beta   90.00
_cell.angle_gamma   90.00
#
_symmetry.space_group_name_H-M   'P 1'
#
loop_
_entity.id
_entity.type
_entity.pdbx_description
1 polymer ?
#
loop_
_entity_poly.entity_id
_entity_poly.type
_entity_poly.pdbx_seq_one_letter_code
_entity_poly.pdbx_strand_id
1 'polypeptide(L)'
;RGYESFNLMAHIQEKGWFYLIRVKDFNQHKTGILHGLELPNTDEFDEYINLNLTRKQTNEMKKLFQKKNSFRRIAHNKIFDYLPSKSRKSDEAVLYHLPFRIVRFPISDDSYEVVVTNLDASEFPPATLKMLYGMRWGIETSFRDLKYTVGLLHFHSKKVEYILQEIFASLIMYNFSELITSHVVIEKGTKKYEYKVN
;
A
#
# COMPACT_ATOMS: atom_id res chain seq x y z
N ARG A 1 -7.36 -4.76 -0.67
CA ARG A 1 -6.82 -4.95 -2.06
C ARG A 1 -7.53 -3.95 -2.98
N GLY A 2 -6.91 -2.83 -3.36
CA GLY A 2 -7.56 -1.82 -4.22
C GLY A 2 -6.66 -0.62 -4.50
N TYR A 3 -5.56 -0.54 -3.78
CA TYR A 3 -4.64 0.60 -3.86
C TYR A 3 -3.50 0.39 -4.88
N GLU A 4 -3.44 -0.76 -5.56
CA GLU A 4 -2.43 -1.10 -6.56
C GLU A 4 -2.74 -0.38 -7.89
N SER A 5 -2.34 0.90 -7.98
CA SER A 5 -2.62 1.75 -9.13
C SER A 5 -1.52 2.80 -9.33
N PHE A 6 -1.02 2.91 -10.55
CA PHE A 6 -0.09 4.00 -10.92
C PHE A 6 -0.74 5.39 -10.76
N ASN A 7 -2.04 5.51 -10.99
CA ASN A 7 -2.76 6.76 -10.80
C ASN A 7 -2.72 7.22 -9.34
N LEU A 8 -2.96 6.28 -8.40
CA LEU A 8 -2.88 6.59 -6.98
C LEU A 8 -1.47 7.00 -6.57
N MET A 9 -0.44 6.25 -7.04
CA MET A 9 0.96 6.58 -6.76
C MET A 9 1.31 7.98 -7.27
N ALA A 10 0.85 8.34 -8.49
CA ALA A 10 1.03 9.66 -9.07
C ALA A 10 0.34 10.75 -8.23
N HIS A 11 -0.89 10.56 -7.81
CA HIS A 11 -1.58 11.51 -6.93
C HIS A 11 -0.86 11.74 -5.60
N ILE A 12 -0.28 10.70 -5.02
CA ILE A 12 0.47 10.80 -3.77
C ILE A 12 1.78 11.55 -4.02
N GLN A 13 2.48 11.24 -5.14
CA GLN A 13 3.71 11.91 -5.54
C GLN A 13 3.51 13.42 -5.77
N GLU A 14 2.46 13.82 -6.51
CA GLU A 14 2.14 15.22 -6.78
C GLU A 14 1.80 16.02 -5.51
N LYS A 15 1.35 15.33 -4.46
CA LYS A 15 1.12 15.94 -3.14
C LYS A 15 2.37 15.97 -2.27
N GLY A 16 3.48 15.42 -2.71
CA GLY A 16 4.69 15.29 -1.90
C GLY A 16 4.53 14.36 -0.70
N TRP A 17 3.59 13.42 -0.75
CA TRP A 17 3.34 12.49 0.33
C TRP A 17 4.13 11.19 0.15
N PHE A 18 4.25 10.44 1.24
CA PHE A 18 4.85 9.12 1.25
C PHE A 18 3.80 8.01 1.16
N TYR A 19 4.20 6.87 0.63
CA TYR A 19 3.35 5.70 0.58
C TYR A 19 4.13 4.39 0.80
N LEU A 20 3.43 3.41 1.33
CA LEU A 20 3.86 2.01 1.42
C LEU A 20 2.66 1.14 1.05
N ILE A 21 2.64 0.61 -0.16
CA ILE A 21 1.49 -0.09 -0.74
C ILE A 21 1.87 -1.53 -1.05
N ARG A 22 1.10 -2.48 -0.50
CA ARG A 22 1.21 -3.88 -0.91
C ARG A 22 0.69 -4.06 -2.33
N VAL A 23 1.45 -4.79 -3.13
CA VAL A 23 1.11 -5.14 -4.51
C VAL A 23 1.10 -6.66 -4.68
N LYS A 24 0.54 -7.12 -5.79
CA LYS A 24 0.55 -8.54 -6.13
C LYS A 24 1.97 -9.01 -6.43
N ASP A 25 2.37 -10.12 -5.83
CA ASP A 25 3.62 -10.77 -6.17
C ASP A 25 3.57 -11.24 -7.63
N PHE A 26 4.51 -10.76 -8.43
CA PHE A 26 4.59 -11.06 -9.86
C PHE A 26 4.93 -12.54 -10.15
N ASN A 27 5.53 -13.25 -9.20
CA ASN A 27 5.79 -14.68 -9.30
C ASN A 27 4.50 -15.51 -9.12
N GLN A 28 3.54 -15.00 -8.36
CA GLN A 28 2.28 -15.68 -8.08
C GLN A 28 1.14 -15.21 -8.98
N HIS A 29 1.24 -14.01 -9.54
CA HIS A 29 0.14 -13.37 -10.26
C HIS A 29 0.59 -12.80 -11.61
N LYS A 30 -0.12 -13.19 -12.68
CA LYS A 30 0.08 -12.65 -14.04
C LYS A 30 -0.58 -11.27 -14.26
N THR A 31 -1.03 -10.61 -13.19
CA THR A 31 -1.71 -9.31 -13.24
C THR A 31 -1.18 -8.40 -12.14
N GLY A 32 -1.39 -7.09 -12.27
CA GLY A 32 -0.93 -6.10 -11.30
C GLY A 32 0.00 -5.06 -11.90
N ILE A 33 0.40 -4.07 -11.12
CA ILE A 33 1.27 -2.99 -11.62
C ILE A 33 2.70 -3.47 -11.92
N LEU A 34 3.15 -4.53 -11.27
CA LEU A 34 4.48 -5.10 -11.49
C LEU A 34 4.55 -6.01 -12.72
N HIS A 35 3.38 -6.45 -13.23
CA HIS A 35 3.35 -7.32 -14.40
C HIS A 35 4.03 -6.66 -15.60
N GLY A 36 5.01 -7.36 -16.19
CA GLY A 36 5.77 -6.88 -17.35
C GLY A 36 7.00 -6.04 -17.01
N LEU A 37 7.31 -5.81 -15.73
CA LEU A 37 8.63 -5.33 -15.31
C LEU A 37 9.64 -6.48 -15.30
N GLU A 38 10.89 -6.16 -15.55
CA GLU A 38 12.02 -7.09 -15.43
C GLU A 38 12.58 -6.97 -14.02
N LEU A 39 12.13 -7.86 -13.14
CA LEU A 39 12.50 -7.89 -11.72
C LEU A 39 13.37 -9.12 -11.42
N PRO A 40 14.24 -9.06 -10.40
CA PRO A 40 15.03 -10.20 -9.97
C PRO A 40 14.15 -11.40 -9.60
N ASN A 41 14.51 -12.58 -10.05
CA ASN A 41 13.84 -13.82 -9.67
C ASN A 41 14.47 -14.41 -8.39
N THR A 42 14.54 -13.59 -7.35
CA THR A 42 15.08 -13.94 -6.04
C THR A 42 13.98 -13.82 -4.97
N ASP A 43 14.18 -14.51 -3.88
CA ASP A 43 13.23 -14.49 -2.76
C ASP A 43 13.13 -13.11 -2.10
N GLU A 44 14.23 -12.41 -2.05
CA GLU A 44 14.31 -11.05 -1.52
C GLU A 44 15.00 -10.14 -2.56
N PHE A 45 14.47 -8.93 -2.70
CA PHE A 45 15.13 -7.87 -3.47
C PHE A 45 14.60 -6.50 -3.07
N ASP A 46 15.35 -5.49 -3.48
CA ASP A 46 15.10 -4.09 -3.24
C ASP A 46 15.56 -3.29 -4.46
N GLU A 47 14.63 -2.89 -5.31
CA GLU A 47 14.91 -2.33 -6.62
C GLU A 47 14.24 -0.97 -6.83
N TYR A 48 15.00 -0.01 -7.36
CA TYR A 48 14.48 1.28 -7.80
C TYR A 48 14.05 1.23 -9.26
N ILE A 49 12.85 1.67 -9.52
CA ILE A 49 12.27 1.77 -10.86
C ILE A 49 12.00 3.25 -11.19
N ASN A 50 12.49 3.68 -12.35
CA ASN A 50 12.24 5.01 -12.89
C ASN A 50 11.35 4.88 -14.14
N LEU A 51 10.05 4.84 -13.94
CA LEU A 51 9.10 4.51 -14.97
C LEU A 51 8.52 5.75 -15.63
N ASN A 52 8.66 5.88 -16.95
CA ASN A 52 8.01 6.92 -17.74
C ASN A 52 6.71 6.36 -18.33
N LEU A 53 5.59 6.93 -17.91
CA LEU A 53 4.25 6.53 -18.31
C LEU A 53 3.77 7.40 -19.47
N THR A 54 3.13 6.79 -20.47
CA THR A 54 2.53 7.51 -21.60
C THR A 54 1.36 6.78 -22.19
N ARG A 55 0.46 7.50 -22.86
CA ARG A 55 -0.61 6.90 -23.69
C ARG A 55 -0.23 6.79 -25.16
N LYS A 56 0.88 7.41 -25.58
CA LYS A 56 1.31 7.47 -26.98
C LYS A 56 1.77 6.11 -27.51
N GLN A 57 1.50 5.84 -28.78
CA GLN A 57 1.82 4.58 -29.48
C GLN A 57 2.48 4.81 -30.84
N THR A 58 3.44 5.70 -30.93
CA THR A 58 4.26 5.83 -32.16
C THR A 58 5.22 4.66 -32.29
N ASN A 59 5.77 4.47 -33.47
CA ASN A 59 6.78 3.43 -33.70
C ASN A 59 8.03 3.63 -32.83
N GLU A 60 8.40 4.87 -32.55
CA GLU A 60 9.47 5.23 -31.62
C GLU A 60 9.15 4.81 -30.21
N MET A 61 7.95 5.12 -29.71
CA MET A 61 7.52 4.71 -28.39
C MET A 61 7.44 3.19 -28.24
N LYS A 62 7.04 2.46 -29.29
CA LYS A 62 7.04 0.98 -29.26
C LYS A 62 8.45 0.40 -29.05
N LYS A 63 9.48 1.02 -29.61
CA LYS A 63 10.89 0.63 -29.36
C LYS A 63 11.29 0.91 -27.91
N LEU A 64 10.86 2.06 -27.35
CA LEU A 64 11.14 2.41 -25.95
C LEU A 64 10.44 1.47 -24.96
N PHE A 65 9.26 0.94 -25.28
CA PHE A 65 8.56 -0.04 -24.43
C PHE A 65 9.29 -1.39 -24.31
N GLN A 66 10.31 -1.65 -25.11
CA GLN A 66 11.21 -2.81 -24.90
C GLN A 66 12.02 -2.64 -23.61
N LYS A 67 12.29 -1.40 -23.18
CA LYS A 67 12.90 -1.08 -21.87
C LYS A 67 11.82 -1.09 -20.79
N LYS A 68 11.42 -2.27 -20.35
CA LYS A 68 10.23 -2.51 -19.50
C LYS A 68 10.28 -1.78 -18.16
N ASN A 69 11.47 -1.58 -17.59
CA ASN A 69 11.65 -0.88 -16.31
C ASN A 69 11.76 0.65 -16.47
N SER A 70 11.80 1.17 -17.71
CA SER A 70 11.93 2.60 -17.97
C SER A 70 10.72 3.22 -18.65
N PHE A 71 9.98 2.46 -19.46
CA PHE A 71 8.84 2.98 -20.23
C PHE A 71 7.65 2.05 -20.18
N ARG A 72 6.48 2.60 -19.93
CA ARG A 72 5.23 1.85 -19.90
C ARG A 72 4.07 2.63 -20.51
N ARG A 73 3.29 1.89 -21.28
CA ARG A 73 2.05 2.43 -21.83
C ARG A 73 0.90 2.31 -20.85
N ILE A 74 0.14 3.40 -20.69
CA ILE A 74 -1.16 3.41 -20.04
C ILE A 74 -2.25 3.26 -21.09
N ALA A 75 -3.06 2.22 -20.98
CA ALA A 75 -4.18 2.01 -21.89
C ALA A 75 -5.24 3.11 -21.74
N HIS A 76 -5.94 3.46 -22.85
CA HIS A 76 -6.93 4.55 -22.84
C HIS A 76 -8.12 4.29 -21.89
N ASN A 77 -8.46 3.03 -21.66
CA ASN A 77 -9.52 2.63 -20.74
C ASN A 77 -9.08 2.61 -19.26
N LYS A 78 -7.81 2.92 -18.98
CA LYS A 78 -7.31 3.04 -17.59
C LYS A 78 -7.31 4.51 -17.18
N ILE A 79 -7.79 4.77 -15.96
CA ILE A 79 -7.74 6.10 -15.35
C ILE A 79 -6.28 6.45 -15.07
N PHE A 80 -5.85 7.60 -15.55
CA PHE A 80 -4.58 8.22 -15.22
C PHE A 80 -4.70 9.73 -15.48
N ASP A 81 -4.78 10.51 -14.40
CA ASP A 81 -5.20 11.91 -14.46
C ASP A 81 -4.11 12.87 -14.96
N TYR A 82 -2.84 12.44 -14.90
CA TYR A 82 -1.68 13.23 -15.31
C TYR A 82 -1.23 12.99 -16.76
N LEU A 83 -2.04 12.28 -17.54
CA LEU A 83 -1.82 12.12 -18.99
C LEU A 83 -3.10 12.50 -19.75
N PRO A 84 -2.97 13.17 -20.90
CA PRO A 84 -4.13 13.55 -21.70
C PRO A 84 -4.98 12.34 -22.07
N SER A 85 -6.30 12.45 -21.90
CA SER A 85 -7.24 11.37 -22.22
C SER A 85 -7.30 11.09 -23.74
N LYS A 86 -7.07 12.12 -24.55
CA LYS A 86 -7.02 12.06 -26.03
C LYS A 86 -5.69 12.64 -26.49
N SER A 87 -5.02 11.95 -27.42
CA SER A 87 -3.81 12.42 -28.07
C SER A 87 -3.90 12.11 -29.55
N ARG A 88 -3.72 13.14 -30.40
CA ARG A 88 -3.65 12.97 -31.86
C ARG A 88 -2.30 12.35 -32.21
N LYS A 89 -2.21 11.70 -33.39
CA LYS A 89 -0.93 11.10 -33.86
C LYS A 89 0.17 12.15 -34.01
N SER A 90 -0.20 13.38 -34.41
CA SER A 90 0.72 14.53 -34.57
C SER A 90 1.25 15.14 -33.27
N ASP A 91 0.59 14.90 -32.14
CA ASP A 91 0.97 15.54 -30.88
C ASP A 91 2.30 14.95 -30.36
N GLU A 92 3.08 15.71 -29.64
CA GLU A 92 4.24 15.21 -28.93
C GLU A 92 3.87 14.20 -27.86
N ALA A 93 4.78 13.29 -27.56
CA ALA A 93 4.56 12.28 -26.53
C ALA A 93 4.67 12.92 -25.13
N VAL A 94 3.55 13.04 -24.45
CA VAL A 94 3.54 13.42 -23.03
C VAL A 94 3.98 12.21 -22.21
N LEU A 95 4.97 12.42 -21.37
CA LEU A 95 5.54 11.44 -20.45
C LEU A 95 5.27 11.90 -19.02
N TYR A 96 4.80 11.00 -18.17
CA TYR A 96 4.73 11.19 -16.73
C TYR A 96 5.83 10.34 -16.07
N HIS A 97 6.70 11.01 -15.31
CA HIS A 97 7.81 10.34 -14.62
C HIS A 97 7.36 9.87 -13.24
N LEU A 98 7.38 8.57 -13.02
CA LEU A 98 6.98 7.92 -11.77
C LEU A 98 8.15 7.07 -11.24
N PRO A 99 9.01 7.64 -10.38
CA PRO A 99 10.00 6.88 -9.65
C PRO A 99 9.36 6.16 -8.47
N PHE A 100 9.74 4.92 -8.23
CA PHE A 100 9.31 4.16 -7.06
C PHE A 100 10.28 3.02 -6.79
N ARG A 101 10.22 2.52 -5.58
CA ARG A 101 11.02 1.40 -5.08
C ARG A 101 10.11 0.20 -4.90
N ILE A 102 10.59 -0.98 -5.26
CA ILE A 102 9.92 -2.26 -5.07
C ILE A 102 10.75 -3.09 -4.10
N VAL A 103 10.14 -3.54 -3.02
CA VAL A 103 10.80 -4.39 -2.04
C VAL A 103 10.01 -5.67 -1.87
N ARG A 104 10.71 -6.82 -2.00
CA ARG A 104 10.17 -8.15 -1.73
C ARG A 104 10.88 -8.71 -0.51
N PHE A 105 10.12 -9.20 0.47
CA PHE A 105 10.64 -9.75 1.71
C PHE A 105 9.81 -10.96 2.19
N PRO A 106 10.41 -11.93 2.91
CA PRO A 106 9.70 -13.07 3.45
C PRO A 106 8.85 -12.66 4.65
N ILE A 107 7.66 -13.29 4.76
CA ILE A 107 6.79 -13.22 5.94
C ILE A 107 6.94 -14.50 6.76
N SER A 108 6.99 -15.64 6.07
CA SER A 108 7.22 -16.97 6.62
C SER A 108 8.05 -17.79 5.62
N ASP A 109 8.44 -19.02 5.98
CA ASP A 109 9.35 -19.85 5.19
C ASP A 109 8.95 -19.97 3.70
N ASP A 110 7.63 -20.01 3.41
CA ASP A 110 7.12 -20.16 2.03
C ASP A 110 6.26 -18.98 1.55
N SER A 111 6.21 -17.87 2.28
CA SER A 111 5.37 -16.74 1.90
C SER A 111 6.13 -15.41 1.87
N TYR A 112 5.88 -14.65 0.82
CA TYR A 112 6.52 -13.37 0.55
C TYR A 112 5.49 -12.26 0.40
N GLU A 113 5.88 -11.07 0.80
CA GLU A 113 5.15 -9.86 0.45
C GLU A 113 5.99 -8.97 -0.46
N VAL A 114 5.28 -8.30 -1.38
CA VAL A 114 5.86 -7.29 -2.25
C VAL A 114 5.17 -5.96 -1.97
N VAL A 115 5.98 -4.95 -1.73
CA VAL A 115 5.50 -3.59 -1.49
C VAL A 115 6.15 -2.63 -2.48
N VAL A 116 5.41 -1.58 -2.82
CA VAL A 116 5.94 -0.42 -3.56
C VAL A 116 5.91 0.81 -2.66
N THR A 117 6.92 1.65 -2.78
CA THR A 117 7.10 2.81 -1.92
C THR A 117 7.92 3.90 -2.62
N ASN A 118 7.80 5.14 -2.15
CA ASN A 118 8.70 6.24 -2.49
C ASN A 118 9.61 6.63 -1.31
N LEU A 119 9.65 5.81 -0.26
CA LEU A 119 10.56 6.00 0.87
C LEU A 119 12.00 5.63 0.48
N ASP A 120 12.95 6.45 0.93
CA ASP A 120 14.37 6.22 0.64
C ASP A 120 14.92 4.98 1.35
N ALA A 121 15.83 4.25 0.68
CA ALA A 121 16.39 3.01 1.24
C ALA A 121 17.36 3.26 2.39
N SER A 122 18.02 4.41 2.42
CA SER A 122 18.96 4.76 3.50
C SER A 122 18.26 4.99 4.83
N GLU A 123 17.05 5.58 4.79
CA GLU A 123 16.23 5.81 5.99
C GLU A 123 15.31 4.63 6.30
N PHE A 124 14.82 3.95 5.26
CA PHE A 124 13.85 2.85 5.36
C PHE A 124 14.37 1.57 4.68
N PRO A 125 15.34 0.88 5.29
CA PRO A 125 15.81 -0.41 4.77
C PRO A 125 14.68 -1.45 4.76
N PRO A 126 14.79 -2.58 4.01
CA PRO A 126 13.74 -3.60 3.88
C PRO A 126 13.18 -4.10 5.21
N ALA A 127 14.03 -4.27 6.23
CA ALA A 127 13.61 -4.69 7.58
C ALA A 127 12.66 -3.66 8.22
N THR A 128 12.94 -2.37 8.07
CA THR A 128 12.08 -1.29 8.57
C THR A 128 10.75 -1.26 7.82
N LEU A 129 10.76 -1.45 6.49
CA LEU A 129 9.53 -1.52 5.69
C LEU A 129 8.66 -2.73 6.08
N LYS A 130 9.29 -3.89 6.35
CA LYS A 130 8.60 -5.08 6.85
C LYS A 130 7.92 -4.80 8.20
N MET A 131 8.62 -4.14 9.12
CA MET A 131 8.07 -3.74 10.42
C MET A 131 6.90 -2.76 10.25
N LEU A 132 7.09 -1.67 9.50
CA LEU A 132 6.05 -0.67 9.24
C LEU A 132 4.82 -1.28 8.59
N TYR A 133 5.03 -2.15 7.59
CA TYR A 133 3.92 -2.84 6.94
C TYR A 133 3.20 -3.80 7.91
N GLY A 134 3.96 -4.48 8.77
CA GLY A 134 3.40 -5.35 9.81
C GLY A 134 2.48 -4.61 10.79
N MET A 135 2.80 -3.36 11.13
CA MET A 135 1.95 -2.52 12.00
C MET A 135 0.54 -2.29 11.44
N ARG A 136 0.34 -2.40 10.12
CA ARG A 136 -0.98 -2.35 9.48
C ARG A 136 -1.95 -3.40 10.03
N TRP A 137 -1.45 -4.56 10.47
CA TRP A 137 -2.30 -5.60 11.07
C TRP A 137 -2.98 -5.14 12.36
N GLY A 138 -2.42 -4.14 13.05
CA GLY A 138 -3.05 -3.52 14.20
C GLY A 138 -4.42 -2.93 13.87
N ILE A 139 -4.61 -2.36 12.66
CA ILE A 139 -5.89 -1.82 12.19
C ILE A 139 -6.93 -2.94 12.06
N GLU A 140 -6.55 -4.08 11.51
CA GLU A 140 -7.46 -5.23 11.34
C GLU A 140 -7.88 -5.82 12.70
N THR A 141 -6.93 -5.87 13.64
CA THR A 141 -7.20 -6.26 15.03
C THR A 141 -8.14 -5.27 15.70
N SER A 142 -7.87 -3.96 15.60
CA SER A 142 -8.73 -2.92 16.14
C SER A 142 -10.15 -2.97 15.58
N PHE A 143 -10.34 -3.22 14.28
CA PHE A 143 -11.68 -3.42 13.72
C PHE A 143 -12.37 -4.66 14.27
N ARG A 144 -11.64 -5.74 14.53
CA ARG A 144 -12.19 -6.93 15.16
C ARG A 144 -12.63 -6.63 16.58
N ASP A 145 -11.80 -5.92 17.34
CA ASP A 145 -12.08 -5.57 18.72
C ASP A 145 -13.27 -4.61 18.81
N LEU A 146 -13.36 -3.61 17.94
CA LEU A 146 -14.52 -2.74 17.82
C LEU A 146 -15.82 -3.51 17.53
N LYS A 147 -15.77 -4.49 16.62
CA LYS A 147 -16.94 -5.29 16.27
C LYS A 147 -17.40 -6.21 17.39
N TYR A 148 -16.49 -6.93 18.01
CA TYR A 148 -16.83 -8.05 18.90
C TYR A 148 -16.64 -7.73 20.38
N THR A 149 -15.58 -7.03 20.76
CA THR A 149 -15.32 -6.69 22.16
C THR A 149 -16.10 -5.47 22.57
N VAL A 150 -16.14 -4.44 21.73
CA VAL A 150 -16.89 -3.19 22.00
C VAL A 150 -18.36 -3.30 21.59
N GLY A 151 -18.71 -4.31 20.76
CA GLY A 151 -20.09 -4.61 20.43
C GLY A 151 -20.73 -3.75 19.35
N LEU A 152 -19.95 -3.10 18.47
CA LEU A 152 -20.46 -2.28 17.37
C LEU A 152 -21.29 -3.03 16.31
N LEU A 153 -21.55 -4.31 16.50
CA LEU A 153 -22.48 -5.09 15.67
C LEU A 153 -23.92 -5.07 16.20
N HIS A 154 -24.12 -4.68 17.45
CA HIS A 154 -25.42 -4.75 18.14
C HIS A 154 -25.76 -3.40 18.74
N PHE A 155 -26.71 -2.71 18.13
CA PHE A 155 -27.22 -1.43 18.62
C PHE A 155 -28.52 -1.62 19.38
N HIS A 156 -28.67 -0.90 20.49
CA HIS A 156 -29.89 -0.92 21.31
C HIS A 156 -31.01 -0.09 20.67
N SER A 157 -30.62 0.97 19.97
CA SER A 157 -31.58 1.87 19.33
C SER A 157 -31.88 1.46 17.87
N LYS A 158 -33.11 1.88 17.44
CA LYS A 158 -33.55 1.74 16.05
C LYS A 158 -33.49 3.06 15.27
N LYS A 159 -33.31 4.20 15.96
CA LYS A 159 -33.21 5.51 15.32
C LYS A 159 -31.77 5.82 14.97
N VAL A 160 -31.53 6.30 13.75
CA VAL A 160 -30.19 6.59 13.21
C VAL A 160 -29.38 7.51 14.12
N GLU A 161 -29.99 8.55 14.65
CA GLU A 161 -29.35 9.53 15.56
C GLU A 161 -28.78 8.85 16.82
N TYR A 162 -29.54 7.96 17.42
CA TYR A 162 -29.09 7.25 18.63
C TYR A 162 -28.10 6.14 18.31
N ILE A 163 -28.19 5.48 17.14
CA ILE A 163 -27.17 4.55 16.66
C ILE A 163 -25.83 5.29 16.49
N LEU A 164 -25.84 6.49 15.90
CA LEU A 164 -24.63 7.31 15.78
C LEU A 164 -24.05 7.69 17.16
N GLN A 165 -24.90 8.02 18.13
CA GLN A 165 -24.44 8.28 19.49
C GLN A 165 -23.78 7.05 20.13
N GLU A 166 -24.37 5.86 19.98
CA GLU A 166 -23.81 4.60 20.47
C GLU A 166 -22.44 4.32 19.79
N ILE A 167 -22.31 4.54 18.47
CA ILE A 167 -21.06 4.39 17.74
C ILE A 167 -19.99 5.34 18.27
N PHE A 168 -20.30 6.63 18.38
CA PHE A 168 -19.32 7.62 18.85
C PHE A 168 -18.94 7.40 20.31
N ALA A 169 -19.87 7.05 21.18
CA ALA A 169 -19.58 6.73 22.57
C ALA A 169 -18.63 5.52 22.67
N SER A 170 -18.90 4.47 21.90
CA SER A 170 -18.08 3.27 21.85
C SER A 170 -16.67 3.55 21.31
N LEU A 171 -16.55 4.36 20.25
CA LEU A 171 -15.25 4.77 19.70
C LEU A 171 -14.44 5.63 20.69
N ILE A 172 -15.09 6.53 21.40
CA ILE A 172 -14.43 7.36 22.45
C ILE A 172 -13.91 6.46 23.56
N MET A 173 -14.72 5.53 24.05
CA MET A 173 -14.32 4.61 25.12
C MET A 173 -13.21 3.68 24.66
N TYR A 174 -13.26 3.18 23.42
CA TYR A 174 -12.18 2.37 22.84
C TYR A 174 -10.87 3.16 22.77
N ASN A 175 -10.87 4.36 22.19
CA ASN A 175 -9.68 5.20 22.10
C ASN A 175 -9.13 5.58 23.49
N PHE A 176 -10.00 5.82 24.45
CA PHE A 176 -9.60 6.12 25.82
C PHE A 176 -8.92 4.89 26.50
N SER A 177 -9.49 3.71 26.30
CA SER A 177 -8.89 2.45 26.77
C SER A 177 -7.54 2.19 26.14
N GLU A 178 -7.42 2.37 24.82
CA GLU A 178 -6.14 2.23 24.09
C GLU A 178 -5.10 3.24 24.60
N LEU A 179 -5.50 4.47 24.87
CA LEU A 179 -4.62 5.50 25.41
C LEU A 179 -4.08 5.09 26.79
N ILE A 180 -4.94 4.60 27.67
CA ILE A 180 -4.51 4.12 29.01
C ILE A 180 -3.57 2.91 28.85
N THR A 181 -3.95 1.93 28.03
CA THR A 181 -3.16 0.69 27.87
C THR A 181 -1.81 0.96 27.21
N SER A 182 -1.69 1.95 26.34
CA SER A 182 -0.42 2.35 25.72
C SER A 182 0.60 2.89 26.75
N HIS A 183 0.13 3.37 27.90
CA HIS A 183 0.98 3.87 29.00
C HIS A 183 1.26 2.82 30.08
N VAL A 184 0.66 1.63 29.98
CA VAL A 184 0.92 0.55 30.95
C VAL A 184 2.28 -0.07 30.66
N VAL A 185 3.19 0.07 31.62
CA VAL A 185 4.49 -0.60 31.59
C VAL A 185 4.30 -2.03 32.07
N ILE A 186 4.51 -2.99 31.17
CA ILE A 186 4.54 -4.40 31.53
C ILE A 186 5.98 -4.78 31.85
N GLU A 187 6.27 -5.10 33.09
CA GLU A 187 7.60 -5.62 33.48
C GLU A 187 7.84 -6.97 32.80
N LYS A 188 8.90 -7.04 31.98
CA LYS A 188 9.35 -8.31 31.37
C LYS A 188 9.89 -9.21 32.43
N GLY A 189 9.08 -10.09 33.01
CA GLY A 189 9.54 -11.15 33.86
C GLY A 189 10.24 -12.27 33.09
N THR A 190 10.98 -13.13 33.79
CA THR A 190 11.67 -14.33 33.26
C THR A 190 10.73 -15.44 32.79
N LYS A 191 9.47 -15.16 32.60
CA LYS A 191 8.42 -16.14 32.23
C LYS A 191 8.42 -16.44 30.74
N LYS A 192 8.06 -17.67 30.39
CA LYS A 192 8.03 -18.24 29.04
C LYS A 192 7.08 -17.49 28.06
N TYR A 193 6.14 -16.71 28.56
CA TYR A 193 5.10 -16.01 27.77
C TYR A 193 5.18 -14.51 27.99
N GLU A 194 5.06 -13.75 26.89
CA GLU A 194 4.89 -12.30 26.96
C GLU A 194 3.45 -11.98 27.39
N TYR A 195 3.33 -11.16 28.42
CA TYR A 195 2.02 -10.63 28.83
C TYR A 195 1.66 -9.43 27.97
N LYS A 196 0.41 -9.38 27.50
CA LYS A 196 -0.19 -8.21 26.91
C LYS A 196 -1.37 -7.77 27.77
N VAL A 197 -1.63 -6.48 27.78
CA VAL A 197 -2.87 -5.96 28.35
C VAL A 197 -4.01 -6.39 27.43
N ASN A 198 -5.03 -7.02 28.01
CA ASN A 198 -6.24 -7.44 27.29
C ASN A 198 -7.29 -6.35 27.34
#